data_6ac855c1f2cbe699cb49aaa7e605f6ef
#
_entry.id   6ac855c1f2cbe699cb49aaa7e605f6ef
#
_cell.length_a   1.000
_cell.length_b   1.000
_cell.length_c   1.000
_cell.angle_alpha   90.00
_cell.angle_beta   90.00
_cell.angle_gamma   90.00
#
_symmetry.space_group_name_H-M   'P 1'
#
loop_
_entity.id
_entity.type
_entity.pdbx_description
1 polymer ?
#
loop_
_entity_poly.entity_id
_entity_poly.type
_entity_poly.pdbx_seq_one_letter_code
_entity_poly.pdbx_strand_id
1 'polypeptide(L)'
;MPHIQIIGVPEEEDKKKGYEKILEEIIVENFPKMGKEIATQVQETQRVPNSINPRRNTPRHILIKLTKIKHKEQILKVAREKQQITHKGIPIRITADLSIETLLARREWQDILKVMKEKNLQPRLLYAARISFKYEGEIKSFTDKQKLREFSTTKPALQQMLKDIL
;
A
#
# COMPACT_ATOMS: atom_id res chain seq x y z
N MET A 1 10.20 -1.69 -4.19
CA MET A 1 10.63 -0.69 -3.19
C MET A 1 10.60 -1.30 -1.81
N PRO A 2 11.65 -1.10 -0.99
CA PRO A 2 11.72 -1.75 0.33
C PRO A 2 10.95 -1.00 1.41
N HIS A 3 9.64 -0.93 1.26
CA HIS A 3 8.76 -0.27 2.23
C HIS A 3 8.06 -1.29 3.12
N ILE A 4 7.86 -0.90 4.39
CA ILE A 4 6.94 -1.58 5.30
C ILE A 4 5.97 -0.54 5.85
N GLN A 5 4.80 -0.99 6.26
CA GLN A 5 3.83 -0.15 6.95
C GLN A 5 3.58 -0.69 8.34
N ILE A 6 3.54 0.21 9.32
CA ILE A 6 3.19 -0.12 10.70
C ILE A 6 1.83 0.51 10.99
N ILE A 7 0.88 -0.32 11.42
CA ILE A 7 -0.51 0.07 11.62
C ILE A 7 -0.85 -0.06 13.10
N GLY A 8 -1.40 0.98 13.68
CA GLY A 8 -1.90 0.96 15.06
C GLY A 8 -1.05 1.67 16.10
N VAL A 9 0.05 2.33 15.71
CA VAL A 9 0.85 3.13 16.63
C VAL A 9 0.18 4.49 16.82
N PRO A 10 -0.11 4.89 18.07
CA PRO A 10 -0.77 6.18 18.33
C PRO A 10 -0.05 7.37 17.72
N GLU A 11 -0.83 8.37 17.30
CA GLU A 11 -0.29 9.57 16.64
C GLU A 11 0.74 10.31 17.46
N GLU A 12 0.60 10.28 18.78
CA GLU A 12 1.46 11.05 19.67
C GLU A 12 2.86 10.47 19.85
N GLU A 13 3.06 9.20 19.51
CA GLU A 13 4.35 8.54 19.74
C GLU A 13 5.49 9.16 18.93
N ASP A 14 5.24 9.54 17.70
CA ASP A 14 6.27 10.13 16.85
C ASP A 14 6.62 11.58 17.22
N LYS A 15 5.79 12.24 18.02
CA LYS A 15 6.09 13.57 18.58
C LYS A 15 7.07 13.47 19.76
N LYS A 16 7.04 12.35 20.47
CA LYS A 16 7.92 12.12 21.64
C LYS A 16 9.26 11.53 21.23
N LYS A 17 9.27 10.76 20.15
CA LYS A 17 10.46 10.05 19.66
C LYS A 17 10.33 9.85 18.15
N GLY A 18 11.45 9.70 17.46
CA GLY A 18 11.45 9.48 16.02
C GLY A 18 10.95 8.09 15.63
N TYR A 19 10.62 7.94 14.36
CA TYR A 19 10.13 6.67 13.82
C TYR A 19 11.15 5.54 13.92
N GLU A 20 12.44 5.86 13.83
CA GLU A 20 13.50 4.86 14.01
C GLU A 20 13.46 4.27 15.42
N LYS A 21 13.20 5.11 16.41
CA LYS A 21 13.09 4.67 17.79
C LYS A 21 11.86 3.80 18.00
N ILE A 22 10.76 4.13 17.36
CA ILE A 22 9.54 3.32 17.41
C ILE A 22 9.82 1.94 16.79
N LEU A 23 10.47 1.89 15.64
CA LEU A 23 10.82 0.61 15.00
C LEU A 23 11.78 -0.20 15.89
N GLU A 24 12.79 0.45 16.47
CA GLU A 24 13.72 -0.20 17.41
C GLU A 24 12.97 -0.83 18.59
N GLU A 25 12.04 -0.09 19.19
CA GLU A 25 11.26 -0.59 20.31
C GLU A 25 10.39 -1.79 19.90
N ILE A 26 9.78 -1.74 18.73
CA ILE A 26 8.97 -2.85 18.21
C ILE A 26 9.84 -4.10 18.04
N ILE A 27 11.03 -3.94 17.48
CA ILE A 27 11.96 -5.06 17.26
C ILE A 27 12.40 -5.65 18.60
N VAL A 28 12.78 -4.82 19.53
CA VAL A 28 13.23 -5.29 20.86
C VAL A 28 12.10 -6.00 21.60
N GLU A 29 10.88 -5.49 21.52
CA GLU A 29 9.73 -6.08 22.20
C GLU A 29 9.30 -7.41 21.58
N ASN A 30 9.32 -7.53 20.26
CA ASN A 30 8.73 -8.66 19.55
C ASN A 30 9.75 -9.63 18.96
N PHE A 31 10.90 -9.13 18.54
CA PHE A 31 11.91 -9.89 17.80
C PHE A 31 13.30 -9.68 18.38
N PRO A 32 13.51 -9.95 19.68
CA PRO A 32 14.79 -9.63 20.31
C PRO A 32 16.01 -10.31 19.68
N LYS A 33 15.80 -11.45 19.04
CA LYS A 33 16.90 -12.19 18.36
C LYS A 33 17.34 -11.54 17.06
N MET A 34 16.51 -10.68 16.46
CA MET A 34 16.83 -10.01 15.21
C MET A 34 17.91 -8.94 15.39
N GLY A 35 17.99 -8.34 16.58
CA GLY A 35 18.87 -7.22 16.84
C GLY A 35 18.24 -5.90 16.37
N LYS A 36 18.54 -4.85 17.08
CA LYS A 36 17.98 -3.52 16.83
C LYS A 36 18.69 -2.75 15.72
N GLU A 37 19.82 -3.27 15.23
CA GLU A 37 20.61 -2.63 14.19
C GLU A 37 19.82 -2.42 12.90
N ILE A 38 18.82 -3.25 12.65
CA ILE A 38 17.98 -3.14 11.45
C ILE A 38 17.22 -1.81 11.43
N ALA A 39 16.91 -1.25 12.61
CA ALA A 39 16.25 0.05 12.71
C ALA A 39 17.15 1.19 12.23
N THR A 40 18.47 1.01 12.20
CA THR A 40 19.40 2.00 11.67
C THR A 40 19.42 2.04 10.15
N GLN A 41 18.76 1.07 9.50
CA GLN A 41 18.70 0.94 8.04
C GLN A 41 17.48 1.66 7.45
N VAL A 42 16.89 2.57 8.19
CA VAL A 42 15.75 3.37 7.75
C VAL A 42 16.24 4.52 6.88
N GLN A 43 15.67 4.63 5.69
CA GLN A 43 16.01 5.69 4.74
C GLN A 43 15.03 6.86 4.82
N GLU A 44 13.73 6.57 4.86
CA GLU A 44 12.68 7.57 4.97
C GLU A 44 11.56 7.07 5.86
N THR A 45 10.92 7.99 6.56
CA THR A 45 9.78 7.68 7.42
C THR A 45 8.75 8.79 7.29
N GLN A 46 7.46 8.42 7.34
CA GLN A 46 6.38 9.38 7.35
C GLN A 46 5.08 8.73 7.80
N ARG A 47 4.17 9.55 8.30
CA ARG A 47 2.78 9.13 8.49
C ARG A 47 2.03 9.34 7.17
N VAL A 48 1.14 8.43 6.84
CA VAL A 48 0.34 8.51 5.62
C VAL A 48 -1.13 8.34 5.96
N PRO A 49 -1.99 9.24 5.47
CA PRO A 49 -1.71 10.47 4.69
C PRO A 49 -0.97 11.54 5.51
N ASN A 50 -0.42 12.54 4.85
CA ASN A 50 0.37 13.60 5.51
C ASN A 50 -0.42 14.42 6.52
N SER A 51 -1.72 14.63 6.28
CA SER A 51 -2.58 15.45 7.13
C SER A 51 -3.38 14.60 8.08
N ILE A 52 -3.49 15.06 9.33
CA ILE A 52 -4.34 14.41 10.33
C ILE A 52 -5.80 14.77 10.05
N ASN A 53 -6.65 13.75 9.97
CA ASN A 53 -8.08 13.92 9.89
C ASN A 53 -8.68 13.73 11.30
N PRO A 54 -9.17 14.82 11.95
CA PRO A 54 -9.70 14.70 13.32
C PRO A 54 -10.93 13.79 13.44
N ARG A 55 -11.61 13.50 12.34
CA ARG A 55 -12.76 12.59 12.32
C ARG A 55 -12.38 11.12 12.29
N ARG A 56 -11.10 10.84 12.04
CA ARG A 56 -10.61 9.48 11.95
C ARG A 56 -10.33 8.92 13.34
N ASN A 57 -10.90 7.76 13.64
CA ASN A 57 -10.72 7.11 14.94
C ASN A 57 -9.44 6.29 15.06
N THR A 58 -8.77 6.05 13.95
CA THR A 58 -7.56 5.22 13.91
C THR A 58 -6.33 6.06 13.59
N PRO A 59 -5.17 5.72 14.17
CA PRO A 59 -3.93 6.40 13.81
C PRO A 59 -3.59 6.21 12.33
N ARG A 60 -2.94 7.20 11.76
CA ARG A 60 -2.40 7.06 10.40
C ARG A 60 -1.32 5.97 10.40
N HIS A 61 -1.13 5.31 9.28
CA HIS A 61 -0.07 4.31 9.15
C HIS A 61 1.30 4.99 9.14
N ILE A 62 2.29 4.30 9.69
CA ILE A 62 3.68 4.73 9.56
C ILE A 62 4.28 4.01 8.36
N LEU A 63 4.71 4.76 7.36
CA LEU A 63 5.41 4.21 6.20
C LEU A 63 6.91 4.34 6.44
N ILE A 64 7.61 3.22 6.36
CA ILE A 64 9.06 3.18 6.55
C ILE A 64 9.72 2.62 5.30
N LYS A 65 10.62 3.39 4.72
CA LYS A 65 11.45 2.93 3.61
C LYS A 65 12.81 2.50 4.16
N LEU A 66 13.16 1.25 3.91
CA LEU A 66 14.43 0.69 4.34
C LEU A 66 15.47 0.82 3.22
N THR A 67 16.75 0.74 3.57
CA THR A 67 17.83 0.88 2.60
C THR A 67 17.94 -0.31 1.65
N LYS A 68 17.49 -1.50 2.10
CA LYS A 68 17.60 -2.74 1.31
C LYS A 68 16.35 -3.60 1.43
N ILE A 69 15.99 -4.25 0.35
CA ILE A 69 14.88 -5.22 0.32
C ILE A 69 15.09 -6.36 1.31
N LYS A 70 16.34 -6.75 1.52
CA LYS A 70 16.72 -7.78 2.49
C LYS A 70 16.16 -7.49 3.88
N HIS A 71 16.27 -6.25 4.35
CA HIS A 71 15.78 -5.85 5.67
C HIS A 71 14.26 -5.89 5.75
N LYS A 72 13.58 -5.45 4.69
CA LYS A 72 12.14 -5.56 4.56
C LYS A 72 11.69 -7.01 4.72
N GLU A 73 12.30 -7.90 3.98
CA GLU A 73 11.94 -9.32 4.00
C GLU A 73 12.20 -9.97 5.35
N GLN A 74 13.28 -9.61 6.02
CA GLN A 74 13.58 -10.10 7.36
C GLN A 74 12.49 -9.70 8.36
N ILE A 75 12.09 -8.43 8.36
CA ILE A 75 11.04 -7.94 9.25
C ILE A 75 9.70 -8.61 8.96
N LEU A 76 9.34 -8.72 7.70
CA LEU A 76 8.07 -9.33 7.30
C LEU A 76 8.01 -10.81 7.64
N LYS A 77 9.12 -11.51 7.48
CA LYS A 77 9.20 -12.93 7.81
C LYS A 77 8.90 -13.18 9.29
N VAL A 78 9.59 -12.47 10.18
CA VAL A 78 9.39 -12.64 11.62
C VAL A 78 8.03 -12.13 12.06
N ALA A 79 7.49 -11.12 11.39
CA ALA A 79 6.15 -10.62 11.68
C ALA A 79 5.07 -11.65 11.33
N ARG A 80 5.25 -12.41 10.25
CA ARG A 80 4.32 -13.48 9.88
C ARG A 80 4.40 -14.68 10.83
N GLU A 81 5.60 -14.99 11.30
CA GLU A 81 5.82 -16.10 12.23
C GLU A 81 5.22 -15.81 13.59
N LYS A 82 5.19 -14.56 14.01
CA LYS A 82 4.60 -14.14 15.26
C LYS A 82 3.15 -13.73 15.02
N GLN A 83 2.21 -14.44 15.65
CA GLN A 83 0.77 -14.24 15.41
C GLN A 83 0.27 -12.87 15.83
N GLN A 84 0.88 -12.27 16.85
CA GLN A 84 0.49 -10.95 17.34
C GLN A 84 1.73 -10.13 17.62
N ILE A 85 1.78 -8.93 17.05
CA ILE A 85 2.87 -7.99 17.25
C ILE A 85 2.35 -6.85 18.10
N THR A 86 3.17 -6.39 19.05
CA THR A 86 2.77 -5.33 19.97
C THR A 86 3.81 -4.22 20.01
N HIS A 87 3.36 -3.02 20.40
CA HIS A 87 4.22 -1.91 20.78
C HIS A 87 3.72 -1.37 22.10
N LYS A 88 4.56 -1.45 23.13
CA LYS A 88 4.18 -1.14 24.53
C LYS A 88 2.95 -1.92 24.98
N GLY A 89 2.87 -3.18 24.56
CA GLY A 89 1.76 -4.07 24.87
C GLY A 89 0.50 -3.86 24.05
N ILE A 90 0.45 -2.83 23.20
CA ILE A 90 -0.71 -2.54 22.36
C ILE A 90 -0.57 -3.28 21.02
N PRO A 91 -1.61 -4.02 20.58
CA PRO A 91 -1.53 -4.73 19.29
C PRO A 91 -1.31 -3.77 18.12
N ILE A 92 -0.38 -4.13 17.26
CA ILE A 92 -0.09 -3.42 16.02
C ILE A 92 0.02 -4.42 14.88
N ARG A 93 0.13 -3.92 13.65
CA ARG A 93 0.36 -4.74 12.47
C ARG A 93 1.54 -4.20 11.69
N ILE A 94 2.33 -5.11 11.12
CA ILE A 94 3.38 -4.77 10.16
C ILE A 94 3.03 -5.48 8.86
N THR A 95 3.01 -4.73 7.76
CA THR A 95 2.60 -5.25 6.48
C THR A 95 3.51 -4.73 5.37
N ALA A 96 3.64 -5.51 4.30
CA ALA A 96 4.32 -5.13 3.07
C ALA A 96 3.36 -4.50 2.08
N ASP A 97 2.13 -4.19 2.50
CA ASP A 97 1.12 -3.70 1.60
C ASP A 97 1.60 -2.47 0.84
N LEU A 98 0.94 -2.26 -0.26
CA LEU A 98 1.25 -1.23 -1.22
C LEU A 98 1.37 0.14 -0.56
N SER A 99 2.23 0.99 -1.09
CA SER A 99 2.33 2.38 -0.66
C SER A 99 0.96 3.05 -0.74
N ILE A 100 0.76 4.13 0.04
CA ILE A 100 -0.51 4.85 -0.01
C ILE A 100 -0.80 5.36 -1.42
N GLU A 101 0.22 5.77 -2.14
CA GLU A 101 0.08 6.23 -3.53
C GLU A 101 -0.42 5.11 -4.43
N THR A 102 0.11 3.90 -4.26
CA THR A 102 -0.35 2.74 -5.02
C THR A 102 -1.78 2.38 -4.65
N LEU A 103 -2.14 2.43 -3.36
CA LEU A 103 -3.52 2.18 -2.92
C LEU A 103 -4.49 3.19 -3.51
N LEU A 104 -4.11 4.48 -3.55
CA LEU A 104 -4.92 5.51 -4.17
C LEU A 104 -5.05 5.28 -5.67
N ALA A 105 -3.96 4.93 -6.34
CA ALA A 105 -3.98 4.64 -7.77
C ALA A 105 -4.88 3.43 -8.07
N ARG A 106 -4.81 2.38 -7.25
CA ARG A 106 -5.70 1.22 -7.40
C ARG A 106 -7.15 1.60 -7.18
N ARG A 107 -7.42 2.47 -6.22
CA ARG A 107 -8.77 2.94 -5.90
C ARG A 107 -9.40 3.70 -7.07
N GLU A 108 -8.61 4.45 -7.82
CA GLU A 108 -9.07 5.18 -9.01
C GLU A 108 -9.60 4.25 -10.10
N TRP A 109 -9.15 2.99 -10.12
CA TRP A 109 -9.62 2.00 -11.10
C TRP A 109 -10.94 1.32 -10.71
N GLN A 110 -11.45 1.53 -9.48
CA GLN A 110 -12.59 0.75 -8.98
C GLN A 110 -13.85 0.93 -9.80
N ASP A 111 -14.18 2.15 -10.20
CA ASP A 111 -15.37 2.40 -11.02
C ASP A 111 -15.25 1.74 -12.39
N ILE A 112 -14.07 1.81 -12.97
CA ILE A 112 -13.78 1.20 -14.27
C ILE A 112 -13.86 -0.32 -14.17
N LEU A 113 -13.28 -0.91 -13.11
CA LEU A 113 -13.38 -2.34 -12.84
C LEU A 113 -14.83 -2.79 -12.75
N LYS A 114 -15.66 -2.04 -12.04
CA LYS A 114 -17.07 -2.36 -11.85
C LYS A 114 -17.79 -2.42 -13.19
N VAL A 115 -17.63 -1.39 -14.01
CA VAL A 115 -18.27 -1.34 -15.34
C VAL A 115 -17.78 -2.47 -16.23
N MET A 116 -16.48 -2.74 -16.23
CA MET A 116 -15.91 -3.82 -17.06
C MET A 116 -16.40 -5.20 -16.61
N LYS A 117 -16.59 -5.41 -15.31
CA LYS A 117 -17.18 -6.66 -14.81
C LYS A 117 -18.63 -6.82 -15.28
N GLU A 118 -19.41 -5.75 -15.23
CA GLU A 118 -20.79 -5.76 -15.68
C GLU A 118 -20.90 -6.05 -17.18
N LYS A 119 -19.90 -5.62 -17.96
CA LYS A 119 -19.84 -5.84 -19.40
C LYS A 119 -19.06 -7.09 -19.79
N ASN A 120 -18.64 -7.87 -18.80
CA ASN A 120 -17.99 -9.17 -19.00
C ASN A 120 -16.67 -9.09 -19.74
N LEU A 121 -15.88 -8.04 -19.50
CA LEU A 121 -14.55 -7.85 -20.08
C LEU A 121 -13.44 -8.55 -19.31
N GLN A 122 -13.78 -9.30 -18.25
CA GLN A 122 -12.84 -10.05 -17.42
C GLN A 122 -11.70 -9.16 -16.89
N PRO A 123 -12.02 -8.04 -16.19
CA PRO A 123 -10.98 -7.14 -15.73
C PRO A 123 -10.21 -7.72 -14.54
N ARG A 124 -8.93 -7.36 -14.46
CA ARG A 124 -8.06 -7.66 -13.33
C ARG A 124 -7.28 -6.43 -12.97
N LEU A 125 -7.03 -6.28 -11.69
CA LEU A 125 -6.16 -5.22 -11.20
C LEU A 125 -4.84 -5.84 -10.79
N LEU A 126 -3.81 -5.62 -11.61
CA LEU A 126 -2.50 -6.21 -11.43
C LEU A 126 -1.63 -5.33 -10.54
N TYR A 127 -0.64 -5.94 -9.92
CA TYR A 127 0.36 -5.22 -9.14
C TYR A 127 1.16 -4.28 -10.08
N ALA A 128 1.44 -3.05 -9.76
CA ALA A 128 1.01 -2.30 -8.57
C ALA A 128 -0.38 -1.69 -8.72
N ALA A 129 -0.66 -0.97 -9.80
CA ALA A 129 -1.94 -0.33 -10.08
C ALA A 129 -2.22 -0.36 -11.59
N ARG A 130 -2.14 -1.54 -12.18
CA ARG A 130 -2.34 -1.73 -13.62
C ARG A 130 -3.63 -2.49 -13.86
N ILE A 131 -4.53 -1.89 -14.62
CA ILE A 131 -5.75 -2.59 -15.04
C ILE A 131 -5.45 -3.43 -16.27
N SER A 132 -6.02 -4.63 -16.30
CA SER A 132 -5.96 -5.54 -17.45
C SER A 132 -7.37 -6.02 -17.76
N PHE A 133 -7.71 -6.13 -19.01
CA PHE A 133 -9.04 -6.61 -19.42
C PHE A 133 -8.95 -7.24 -20.82
N LYS A 134 -9.97 -8.02 -21.15
CA LYS A 134 -10.06 -8.67 -22.45
C LYS A 134 -11.03 -7.91 -23.34
N TYR A 135 -10.56 -7.48 -24.50
CA TYR A 135 -11.37 -6.76 -25.47
C TYR A 135 -11.08 -7.26 -26.89
N GLU A 136 -12.13 -7.66 -27.61
CA GLU A 136 -12.03 -8.23 -28.98
C GLU A 136 -11.05 -9.41 -29.04
N GLY A 137 -11.08 -10.27 -28.00
CA GLY A 137 -10.23 -11.45 -27.96
C GLY A 137 -8.79 -11.20 -27.52
N GLU A 138 -8.40 -9.97 -27.27
CA GLU A 138 -7.04 -9.61 -26.85
C GLU A 138 -7.02 -9.04 -25.43
N ILE A 139 -5.95 -9.33 -24.71
CA ILE A 139 -5.73 -8.77 -23.38
C ILE A 139 -5.01 -7.43 -23.52
N LYS A 140 -5.63 -6.39 -22.99
CA LYS A 140 -5.06 -5.03 -22.95
C LYS A 140 -4.78 -4.64 -21.51
N SER A 141 -3.73 -3.87 -21.27
CA SER A 141 -3.42 -3.39 -19.93
C SER A 141 -2.94 -1.94 -19.96
N PHE A 142 -3.28 -1.19 -18.90
CA PHE A 142 -2.97 0.23 -18.79
C PHE A 142 -2.63 0.58 -17.36
N THR A 143 -1.60 1.41 -17.16
CA THR A 143 -1.20 1.94 -15.87
C THR A 143 -1.74 3.34 -15.64
N ASP A 144 -2.24 3.99 -16.69
CA ASP A 144 -2.62 5.40 -16.72
C ASP A 144 -4.01 5.54 -17.35
N LYS A 145 -4.92 6.24 -16.66
CA LYS A 145 -6.26 6.52 -17.17
C LYS A 145 -6.25 7.26 -18.48
N GLN A 146 -5.29 8.16 -18.68
CA GLN A 146 -5.19 8.93 -19.90
C GLN A 146 -4.93 8.03 -21.10
N LYS A 147 -4.05 7.05 -20.93
CA LYS A 147 -3.76 6.08 -21.99
C LYS A 147 -4.97 5.18 -22.31
N LEU A 148 -5.71 4.80 -21.26
CA LEU A 148 -6.95 4.07 -21.45
C LEU A 148 -7.98 4.92 -22.21
N ARG A 149 -8.09 6.19 -21.86
CA ARG A 149 -8.98 7.13 -22.56
C ARG A 149 -8.62 7.24 -24.04
N GLU A 150 -7.35 7.40 -24.34
CA GLU A 150 -6.86 7.47 -25.73
C GLU A 150 -7.18 6.19 -26.49
N PHE A 151 -6.95 5.04 -25.88
CA PHE A 151 -7.29 3.77 -26.49
C PHE A 151 -8.81 3.66 -26.76
N SER A 152 -9.63 4.10 -25.80
CA SER A 152 -11.08 4.02 -25.92
C SER A 152 -11.63 4.86 -27.07
N THR A 153 -10.94 5.95 -27.45
CA THR A 153 -11.38 6.77 -28.60
C THR A 153 -11.30 6.02 -29.92
N THR A 154 -10.48 4.98 -30.00
CA THR A 154 -10.36 4.13 -31.20
C THR A 154 -11.37 2.99 -31.19
N LYS A 155 -12.12 2.80 -30.12
CA LYS A 155 -13.05 1.69 -29.91
C LYS A 155 -14.41 2.22 -29.44
N PRO A 156 -15.33 2.54 -30.38
CA PRO A 156 -16.62 3.19 -30.02
C PRO A 156 -17.41 2.47 -28.94
N ALA A 157 -17.47 1.14 -28.96
CA ALA A 157 -18.20 0.38 -27.95
C ALA A 157 -17.60 0.54 -26.56
N LEU A 158 -16.27 0.51 -26.45
CA LEU A 158 -15.56 0.70 -25.19
C LEU A 158 -15.72 2.13 -24.70
N GLN A 159 -15.62 3.10 -25.59
CA GLN A 159 -15.82 4.52 -25.27
C GLN A 159 -17.21 4.74 -24.69
N GLN A 160 -18.24 4.13 -25.27
CA GLN A 160 -19.60 4.23 -24.77
C GLN A 160 -19.74 3.65 -23.36
N MET A 161 -19.11 2.50 -23.09
CA MET A 161 -19.14 1.86 -21.78
C MET A 161 -18.49 2.73 -20.69
N LEU A 162 -17.40 3.43 -21.00
CA LEU A 162 -16.59 4.16 -20.05
C LEU A 162 -16.83 5.68 -20.07
N LYS A 163 -17.83 6.12 -20.82
CA LYS A 163 -18.12 7.52 -21.07
C LYS A 163 -18.21 8.39 -19.84
N ASP A 164 -18.89 7.91 -18.79
CA ASP A 164 -19.16 8.69 -17.60
C ASP A 164 -18.08 8.58 -16.51
N ILE A 165 -17.08 7.72 -16.71
CA ILE A 165 -16.09 7.42 -15.66
C ILE A 165 -14.65 7.63 -16.09
N LEU A 166 -14.42 8.03 -17.33
CA LEU A 166 -13.10 8.41 -17.82
C LEU A 166 -12.93 9.93 -17.96
#